data_8e91916f1a91bf09026eb0cde1c49468
#
_entry.id   8e91916f1a91bf09026eb0cde1c49468
#
_cell.length_a   1.000
_cell.length_b   1.000
_cell.length_c   1.000
_cell.angle_alpha   90.00
_cell.angle_beta   90.00
_cell.angle_gamma   90.00
#
_symmetry.space_group_name_H-M   'P 1'
#
loop_
_entity.id
_entity.type
_entity.pdbx_description
1 polymer ?
#
loop_
_entity_poly.entity_id
_entity_poly.type
_entity_poly.pdbx_seq_one_letter_code
_entity_poly.pdbx_strand_id
1 'polypeptide(L)'
;VSEFQIDKIGLKVGLEIHQQLATGKKLFCGCPPIESEEYPMKFFRKLRLAKSELGKFDPTAVFERSKDKTIVYHANPASSCLVEQDEEPPHDVNIEAKEIALIIAASLKSNIFNEIHVMRKLVIDGSNTSGFQRTMLISQSGYLDVDGKKIGVQSICLEEDAAKLLGDTTDVREYSLDRLGIPLVEIALDPVPGKPDEIRKIALSLGRLLRATKRVERGLGSIRQDVNVSIQGGNVVEVKGVQQLDQLEKVIEYEAKRQHGLNIIAEKLRKIETERVAKEGDVKDVTEIFKSCKSKIIQKALNEGSRVKAIRIKNFAGMFGFEPYEGIRLGKQLGELVRFFGLGGVFHSDELPDHGIEESDIQQVKTALELGPNDGFLILAGEQQKINLVIESIIKRIEDAKIGVPAETRAATSTGETVFLRPRPGASRMYPETDIPPIIVEKNELEEIQKKIPKSWEETISELQNTY
;
A
#
# COMPACT_ATOMS: atom_id res chain seq x y z
N VAL A 1 -29.14 3.40 -10.61
CA VAL A 1 -28.44 2.96 -9.39
C VAL A 1 -28.97 3.81 -8.24
N SER A 2 -29.33 3.21 -7.09
CA SER A 2 -29.73 3.93 -5.90
C SER A 2 -28.62 4.86 -5.41
N GLU A 3 -29.00 5.98 -4.79
CA GLU A 3 -28.05 6.91 -4.18
C GLU A 3 -27.13 6.18 -3.20
N PHE A 4 -25.82 6.45 -3.25
CA PHE A 4 -24.83 5.84 -2.35
C PHE A 4 -25.07 6.30 -0.91
N GLN A 5 -25.31 5.35 -0.01
CA GLN A 5 -25.57 5.62 1.41
C GLN A 5 -24.55 4.87 2.26
N ILE A 6 -23.52 5.59 2.73
CA ILE A 6 -22.38 5.03 3.46
C ILE A 6 -22.81 4.29 4.75
N ASP A 7 -23.86 4.73 5.39
CA ASP A 7 -24.40 4.14 6.63
C ASP A 7 -25.00 2.74 6.42
N LYS A 8 -25.30 2.35 5.18
CA LYS A 8 -25.98 1.08 4.86
C LYS A 8 -25.08 -0.02 4.33
N ILE A 9 -23.79 0.26 4.12
CA ILE A 9 -22.87 -0.68 3.50
C ILE A 9 -22.02 -1.47 4.50
N GLY A 10 -22.24 -1.27 5.82
CA GLY A 10 -21.46 -1.96 6.86
C GLY A 10 -20.00 -1.58 6.85
N LEU A 11 -19.69 -0.30 6.66
CA LEU A 11 -18.32 0.23 6.65
C LEU A 11 -17.59 -0.07 7.96
N LYS A 12 -16.36 -0.61 7.84
CA LYS A 12 -15.40 -0.77 8.94
C LYS A 12 -14.05 -0.24 8.48
N VAL A 13 -13.39 0.51 9.35
CA VAL A 13 -12.10 1.13 9.07
C VAL A 13 -11.12 0.83 10.19
N GLY A 14 -9.99 0.19 9.85
CA GLY A 14 -8.82 0.06 10.69
C GLY A 14 -7.82 1.17 10.37
N LEU A 15 -7.17 1.72 11.38
CA LEU A 15 -6.09 2.69 11.21
C LEU A 15 -4.78 2.08 11.69
N GLU A 16 -3.73 2.23 10.89
CA GLU A 16 -2.35 1.99 11.26
C GLU A 16 -1.60 3.31 11.19
N ILE A 17 -1.11 3.79 12.32
CA ILE A 17 -0.43 5.07 12.42
C ILE A 17 1.04 4.83 12.68
N HIS A 18 1.88 5.35 11.79
CA HIS A 18 3.34 5.32 11.88
C HIS A 18 3.84 6.69 12.27
N GLN A 19 4.57 6.79 13.38
CA GLN A 19 5.12 8.04 13.91
C GLN A 19 6.61 7.90 14.17
N GLN A 20 7.42 8.75 13.55
CA GLN A 20 8.85 8.85 13.86
C GLN A 20 9.06 9.37 15.28
N LEU A 21 10.01 8.77 16.01
CA LEU A 21 10.38 9.17 17.35
C LEU A 21 11.52 10.21 17.31
N ALA A 22 11.45 11.19 18.21
CA ALA A 22 12.50 12.19 18.38
C ALA A 22 13.63 11.61 19.24
N THR A 23 14.64 11.04 18.61
CA THR A 23 15.81 10.44 19.28
C THR A 23 17.11 11.02 18.74
N GLY A 24 18.18 10.94 19.55
CA GLY A 24 19.49 11.40 19.13
C GLY A 24 20.20 10.49 18.13
N LYS A 25 19.74 9.25 17.99
CA LYS A 25 20.34 8.21 17.14
C LYS A 25 19.28 7.34 16.49
N LYS A 26 19.64 6.68 15.40
CA LYS A 26 18.79 5.68 14.74
C LYS A 26 18.60 4.43 15.62
N LEU A 27 17.71 3.51 15.20
CA LEU A 27 17.25 2.40 16.03
C LEU A 27 18.33 1.37 16.32
N PHE A 28 19.16 1.03 15.33
CA PHE A 28 20.17 -0.03 15.42
C PHE A 28 21.57 0.42 14.97
N CYS A 29 21.85 1.72 15.01
CA CYS A 29 23.18 2.27 14.78
C CYS A 29 23.39 3.61 15.50
N GLY A 30 24.62 4.14 15.41
CA GLY A 30 24.98 5.42 16.02
C GLY A 30 24.69 6.66 15.18
N CYS A 31 24.17 6.49 13.95
CA CYS A 31 23.93 7.62 13.06
C CYS A 31 22.82 8.54 13.55
N PRO A 32 22.95 9.87 13.35
CA PRO A 32 21.89 10.82 13.69
C PRO A 32 20.72 10.68 12.68
N PRO A 33 19.47 10.84 13.12
CA PRO A 33 18.27 10.78 12.27
C PRO A 33 18.04 12.13 11.55
N ILE A 34 18.98 12.52 10.67
CA ILE A 34 18.96 13.78 9.93
C ILE A 34 18.86 13.54 8.43
N GLU A 35 18.16 14.41 7.72
CA GLU A 35 18.16 14.42 6.25
C GLU A 35 19.45 15.10 5.74
N SER A 36 20.03 14.55 4.67
CA SER A 36 21.19 15.09 4.00
C SER A 36 20.78 15.88 2.77
N GLU A 37 21.51 16.96 2.47
CA GLU A 37 21.32 17.74 1.24
C GLU A 37 22.03 17.11 0.05
N GLU A 38 23.15 16.41 0.30
CA GLU A 38 23.97 15.78 -0.73
C GLU A 38 24.25 14.30 -0.42
N TYR A 39 24.45 13.52 -1.47
CA TYR A 39 24.71 12.08 -1.38
C TYR A 39 25.98 11.74 -2.16
N PRO A 40 27.16 11.80 -1.53
CA PRO A 40 28.43 11.55 -2.18
C PRO A 40 28.63 10.08 -2.61
N MET A 41 27.86 9.16 -2.04
CA MET A 41 27.98 7.73 -2.31
C MET A 41 26.71 7.19 -2.99
N LYS A 42 26.90 6.29 -3.95
CA LYS A 42 25.85 5.55 -4.64
C LYS A 42 26.24 4.11 -4.83
N PHE A 43 25.28 3.20 -4.63
CA PHE A 43 25.45 1.79 -4.98
C PHE A 43 24.15 1.20 -5.53
N PHE A 44 24.27 0.03 -6.18
CA PHE A 44 23.20 -0.56 -6.98
C PHE A 44 22.90 -1.96 -6.49
N ARG A 45 21.60 -2.31 -6.44
CA ARG A 45 21.17 -3.67 -6.15
C ARG A 45 20.02 -4.09 -7.06
N LYS A 46 19.84 -5.40 -7.21
CA LYS A 46 18.66 -6.01 -7.86
C LYS A 46 17.85 -6.75 -6.79
N LEU A 47 16.53 -6.62 -6.85
CA LEU A 47 15.64 -7.36 -5.96
C LEU A 47 15.81 -8.86 -6.20
N ARG A 48 15.93 -9.62 -5.12
CA ARG A 48 15.98 -11.09 -5.15
C ARG A 48 14.78 -11.65 -4.41
N LEU A 49 14.20 -12.71 -4.98
CA LEU A 49 13.14 -13.45 -4.30
C LEU A 49 13.74 -14.29 -3.17
N ALA A 50 13.26 -14.06 -1.96
CA ALA A 50 13.50 -14.94 -0.83
C ALA A 50 12.27 -15.84 -0.61
N LYS A 51 12.50 -17.11 -0.33
CA LYS A 51 11.44 -18.02 0.12
C LYS A 51 11.15 -17.72 1.59
N SER A 52 9.87 -17.81 1.97
CA SER A 52 9.49 -17.84 3.38
C SER A 52 10.01 -19.13 4.04
N GLU A 53 9.98 -19.19 5.38
CA GLU A 53 10.31 -20.42 6.12
C GLU A 53 9.44 -21.61 5.70
N LEU A 54 8.25 -21.36 5.17
CA LEU A 54 7.35 -22.37 4.61
C LEU A 54 7.72 -22.80 3.18
N GLY A 55 8.86 -22.33 2.64
CA GLY A 55 9.35 -22.65 1.31
C GLY A 55 8.58 -22.03 0.16
N LYS A 56 7.65 -21.11 0.43
CA LYS A 56 6.82 -20.43 -0.57
C LYS A 56 7.32 -19.01 -0.84
N PHE A 57 7.16 -18.57 -2.08
CA PHE A 57 7.36 -17.16 -2.41
C PHE A 57 6.10 -16.36 -2.10
N ASP A 58 6.28 -15.15 -1.54
CA ASP A 58 5.18 -14.19 -1.42
C ASP A 58 4.76 -13.72 -2.82
N PRO A 59 3.46 -13.81 -3.18
CA PRO A 59 2.97 -13.38 -4.50
C PRO A 59 3.31 -11.93 -4.84
N THR A 60 3.36 -11.06 -3.82
CA THR A 60 3.71 -9.64 -3.98
C THR A 60 5.20 -9.48 -4.28
N ALA A 61 6.06 -10.31 -3.67
CA ALA A 61 7.50 -10.31 -3.97
C ALA A 61 7.77 -10.79 -5.40
N VAL A 62 7.07 -11.82 -5.87
CA VAL A 62 7.13 -12.28 -7.27
C VAL A 62 6.73 -11.15 -8.22
N PHE A 63 5.66 -10.46 -7.91
CA PHE A 63 5.16 -9.34 -8.68
C PHE A 63 6.15 -8.16 -8.73
N GLU A 64 6.73 -7.72 -7.60
CA GLU A 64 7.74 -6.65 -7.57
C GLU A 64 9.01 -7.07 -8.34
N ARG A 65 9.45 -8.31 -8.19
CA ARG A 65 10.62 -8.82 -8.93
C ARG A 65 10.38 -8.86 -10.44
N SER A 66 9.14 -9.10 -10.88
CA SER A 66 8.81 -9.14 -12.32
C SER A 66 8.98 -7.80 -13.04
N LYS A 67 9.04 -6.68 -12.30
CA LYS A 67 9.35 -5.35 -12.84
C LYS A 67 10.81 -5.18 -13.26
N ASP A 68 11.70 -6.04 -12.80
CA ASP A 68 13.15 -6.07 -13.05
C ASP A 68 13.89 -4.73 -12.86
N LYS A 69 13.41 -3.89 -11.96
CA LYS A 69 14.00 -2.58 -11.68
C LYS A 69 15.39 -2.71 -11.03
N THR A 70 16.27 -1.80 -11.38
CA THR A 70 17.50 -1.57 -10.63
C THR A 70 17.21 -0.63 -9.47
N ILE A 71 17.64 -1.02 -8.27
CA ILE A 71 17.53 -0.16 -7.08
C ILE A 71 18.83 0.58 -6.89
N VAL A 72 18.75 1.91 -6.81
CA VAL A 72 19.89 2.80 -6.56
C VAL A 72 19.75 3.37 -5.16
N TYR A 73 20.78 3.19 -4.35
CA TYR A 73 20.82 3.77 -3.00
C TYR A 73 21.82 4.91 -2.97
N HIS A 74 21.37 6.02 -2.38
CA HIS A 74 22.15 7.23 -2.15
C HIS A 74 22.46 7.32 -0.67
N ALA A 75 23.74 7.45 -0.33
CA ALA A 75 24.22 7.45 1.05
C ALA A 75 25.08 8.69 1.35
N ASN A 76 24.97 9.19 2.59
CA ASN A 76 25.85 10.20 3.13
C ASN A 76 26.43 9.69 4.47
N PRO A 77 27.77 9.67 4.67
CA PRO A 77 28.39 9.22 5.92
C PRO A 77 27.98 10.04 7.15
N ALA A 78 27.43 11.25 6.98
CA ALA A 78 26.95 12.06 8.09
C ALA A 78 25.60 11.55 8.67
N SER A 79 24.83 10.79 7.88
CA SER A 79 23.47 10.32 8.25
C SER A 79 23.26 8.81 8.10
N SER A 80 24.24 8.08 7.55
CA SER A 80 24.15 6.63 7.34
C SER A 80 25.53 5.97 7.42
N CYS A 81 25.55 4.72 7.88
CA CYS A 81 26.77 3.91 8.00
C CYS A 81 26.61 2.55 7.31
N LEU A 82 27.52 1.61 7.57
CA LEU A 82 27.53 0.27 6.98
C LEU A 82 26.29 -0.56 7.40
N VAL A 83 25.67 -0.26 8.55
CA VAL A 83 24.44 -0.94 9.00
C VAL A 83 23.31 -0.66 8.00
N GLU A 84 23.07 0.62 7.60
CA GLU A 84 22.05 0.95 6.61
C GLU A 84 22.42 0.47 5.19
N GLN A 85 23.68 0.19 4.93
CA GLN A 85 24.14 -0.38 3.65
C GLN A 85 24.05 -1.91 3.62
N ASP A 86 23.67 -2.55 4.74
CA ASP A 86 23.66 -4.00 4.92
C ASP A 86 25.04 -4.65 4.74
N GLU A 87 26.08 -3.96 5.22
CA GLU A 87 27.49 -4.38 5.17
C GLU A 87 28.08 -4.57 6.58
N GLU A 88 27.30 -4.29 7.63
CA GLU A 88 27.65 -4.47 9.03
C GLU A 88 26.41 -4.97 9.81
N PRO A 89 26.56 -5.88 10.77
CA PRO A 89 25.47 -6.29 11.65
C PRO A 89 24.87 -5.10 12.41
N PRO A 90 23.58 -5.18 12.79
CA PRO A 90 22.94 -4.14 13.59
C PRO A 90 23.61 -4.02 14.96
N HIS A 91 23.64 -2.81 15.50
CA HIS A 91 24.02 -2.56 16.90
C HIS A 91 22.83 -2.88 17.84
N ASP A 92 23.07 -2.79 19.14
CA ASP A 92 22.01 -2.92 20.13
C ASP A 92 20.90 -1.88 19.93
N VAL A 93 19.68 -2.24 20.34
CA VAL A 93 18.52 -1.36 20.23
C VAL A 93 18.74 -0.03 20.93
N ASN A 94 18.31 1.05 20.31
CA ASN A 94 18.32 2.38 20.89
C ASN A 94 17.41 2.42 22.13
N ILE A 95 18.03 2.58 23.33
CA ILE A 95 17.34 2.60 24.63
C ILE A 95 16.34 3.76 24.72
N GLU A 96 16.68 4.93 24.15
CA GLU A 96 15.78 6.08 24.13
C GLU A 96 14.52 5.77 23.31
N ALA A 97 14.65 5.14 22.14
CA ALA A 97 13.53 4.73 21.33
C ALA A 97 12.65 3.69 22.03
N LYS A 98 13.27 2.70 22.72
CA LYS A 98 12.56 1.71 23.54
C LYS A 98 11.75 2.41 24.64
N GLU A 99 12.35 3.34 25.38
CA GLU A 99 11.66 4.10 26.44
C GLU A 99 10.44 4.84 25.90
N ILE A 100 10.58 5.55 24.79
CA ILE A 100 9.46 6.29 24.17
C ILE A 100 8.33 5.34 23.75
N ALA A 101 8.66 4.22 23.14
CA ALA A 101 7.66 3.21 22.74
C ALA A 101 6.91 2.64 23.96
N LEU A 102 7.60 2.39 25.08
CA LEU A 102 7.00 1.95 26.33
C LEU A 102 6.07 3.02 26.93
N ILE A 103 6.45 4.32 26.91
CA ILE A 103 5.59 5.42 27.35
C ILE A 103 4.31 5.49 26.52
N ILE A 104 4.42 5.36 25.21
CA ILE A 104 3.26 5.34 24.29
C ILE A 104 2.35 4.15 24.61
N ALA A 105 2.92 2.95 24.77
CA ALA A 105 2.17 1.74 25.09
C ALA A 105 1.43 1.86 26.44
N ALA A 106 2.10 2.38 27.47
CA ALA A 106 1.51 2.65 28.78
C ALA A 106 0.40 3.71 28.72
N SER A 107 0.57 4.76 27.92
CA SER A 107 -0.44 5.82 27.70
C SER A 107 -1.71 5.26 27.05
N LEU A 108 -1.56 4.26 26.16
CA LEU A 108 -2.66 3.55 25.49
C LEU A 108 -3.20 2.35 26.30
N LYS A 109 -2.76 2.21 27.56
CA LYS A 109 -3.20 1.12 28.45
C LYS A 109 -3.01 -0.26 27.87
N SER A 110 -2.00 -0.45 27.02
CA SER A 110 -1.67 -1.71 26.36
C SER A 110 -0.91 -2.66 27.30
N ASN A 111 -1.07 -3.96 27.07
CA ASN A 111 -0.30 -4.99 27.76
C ASN A 111 1.11 -5.05 27.18
N ILE A 112 2.08 -4.53 27.90
CA ILE A 112 3.49 -4.50 27.51
C ILE A 112 4.11 -5.88 27.75
N PHE A 113 4.89 -6.37 26.78
CA PHE A 113 5.63 -7.63 26.93
C PHE A 113 6.88 -7.41 27.80
N ASN A 114 7.16 -8.35 28.67
CA ASN A 114 8.37 -8.36 29.50
C ASN A 114 9.61 -8.89 28.76
N GLU A 115 9.41 -9.59 27.63
CA GLU A 115 10.46 -10.05 26.74
C GLU A 115 10.06 -9.72 25.30
N ILE A 116 10.88 -8.95 24.60
CA ILE A 116 10.61 -8.43 23.25
C ILE A 116 11.65 -8.98 22.29
N HIS A 117 11.18 -9.58 21.21
CA HIS A 117 12.03 -10.12 20.15
C HIS A 117 12.02 -9.22 18.94
N VAL A 118 13.20 -9.00 18.36
CA VAL A 118 13.33 -8.33 17.07
C VAL A 118 13.02 -9.33 15.97
N MET A 119 12.15 -8.95 15.05
CA MET A 119 11.77 -9.75 13.89
C MET A 119 12.18 -9.05 12.60
N ARG A 120 12.48 -9.82 11.56
CA ARG A 120 12.73 -9.38 10.20
C ARG A 120 11.43 -9.47 9.41
N LYS A 121 10.80 -8.33 9.14
CA LYS A 121 9.58 -8.20 8.31
C LYS A 121 10.00 -8.00 6.86
N LEU A 122 9.74 -8.96 5.97
CA LEU A 122 10.15 -8.91 4.57
C LEU A 122 9.67 -7.63 3.87
N VAL A 123 10.58 -6.94 3.21
CA VAL A 123 10.34 -5.76 2.39
C VAL A 123 10.74 -6.07 0.95
N ILE A 124 9.81 -5.88 0.03
CA ILE A 124 9.89 -6.40 -1.33
C ILE A 124 10.13 -5.33 -2.40
N ASP A 125 10.06 -4.05 -2.03
CA ASP A 125 10.16 -2.92 -2.96
C ASP A 125 11.55 -2.27 -3.01
N GLY A 126 12.49 -2.77 -2.22
CA GLY A 126 13.84 -2.26 -2.12
C GLY A 126 14.02 -1.07 -1.16
N SER A 127 12.97 -0.66 -0.43
CA SER A 127 13.06 0.44 0.54
C SER A 127 13.91 0.12 1.78
N ASN A 128 14.30 -1.14 1.97
CA ASN A 128 15.29 -1.58 2.94
C ASN A 128 16.39 -2.34 2.21
N THR A 129 17.64 -1.95 2.42
CA THR A 129 18.83 -2.53 1.77
C THR A 129 19.00 -4.01 2.06
N SER A 130 18.67 -4.44 3.28
CA SER A 130 18.67 -5.83 3.75
C SER A 130 17.55 -6.69 3.16
N GLY A 131 16.53 -6.07 2.51
CA GLY A 131 15.33 -6.77 2.06
C GLY A 131 14.33 -7.08 3.16
N PHE A 132 14.55 -6.60 4.37
CA PHE A 132 13.62 -6.70 5.50
C PHE A 132 13.70 -5.43 6.38
N GLN A 133 12.64 -5.20 7.15
CA GLN A 133 12.54 -4.17 8.17
C GLN A 133 12.59 -4.85 9.54
N ARG A 134 13.50 -4.41 10.43
CA ARG A 134 13.51 -4.88 11.82
C ARG A 134 12.34 -4.26 12.55
N THR A 135 11.51 -5.10 13.15
CA THR A 135 10.30 -4.70 13.88
C THR A 135 10.18 -5.48 15.19
N MET A 136 9.69 -4.82 16.21
CA MET A 136 9.52 -5.39 17.56
C MET A 136 8.10 -5.16 18.03
N LEU A 137 7.39 -6.21 18.44
CA LEU A 137 6.09 -6.09 19.09
C LEU A 137 6.29 -5.69 20.55
N ILE A 138 5.97 -4.44 20.89
CA ILE A 138 6.13 -3.87 22.23
C ILE A 138 4.97 -4.24 23.14
N SER A 139 3.74 -4.13 22.63
CA SER A 139 2.52 -4.36 23.40
C SER A 139 1.33 -4.71 22.54
N GLN A 140 0.26 -5.18 23.19
CA GLN A 140 -1.03 -5.47 22.52
C GLN A 140 -2.21 -5.21 23.47
N SER A 141 -3.42 -5.23 22.91
CA SER A 141 -4.69 -5.22 23.65
C SER A 141 -4.87 -4.01 24.58
N GLY A 142 -4.55 -2.83 24.05
CA GLY A 142 -4.78 -1.56 24.72
C GLY A 142 -6.06 -0.86 24.26
N TYR A 143 -6.22 0.41 24.64
CA TYR A 143 -7.27 1.26 24.13
C TYR A 143 -6.90 2.75 24.15
N LEU A 144 -7.48 3.47 23.18
CA LEU A 144 -7.52 4.94 23.15
C LEU A 144 -8.92 5.38 23.58
N ASP A 145 -9.01 6.31 24.50
CA ASP A 145 -10.28 6.96 24.84
C ASP A 145 -10.52 8.15 23.91
N VAL A 146 -11.67 8.17 23.26
CA VAL A 146 -12.10 9.25 22.37
C VAL A 146 -13.52 9.65 22.77
N ASP A 147 -13.66 10.78 23.42
CA ASP A 147 -14.94 11.30 23.91
C ASP A 147 -15.74 10.25 24.74
N GLY A 148 -15.05 9.48 25.59
CA GLY A 148 -15.64 8.43 26.43
C GLY A 148 -15.87 7.10 25.73
N LYS A 149 -15.55 6.99 24.43
CA LYS A 149 -15.59 5.74 23.66
C LYS A 149 -14.20 5.10 23.62
N LYS A 150 -14.09 3.86 24.06
CA LYS A 150 -12.84 3.11 24.01
C LYS A 150 -12.64 2.50 22.62
N ILE A 151 -11.59 2.92 21.94
CA ILE A 151 -11.14 2.38 20.65
C ILE A 151 -10.00 1.42 20.92
N GLY A 152 -10.18 0.15 20.56
CA GLY A 152 -9.18 -0.89 20.82
C GLY A 152 -7.86 -0.63 20.08
N VAL A 153 -6.76 -0.89 20.75
CA VAL A 153 -5.41 -0.91 20.18
C VAL A 153 -4.99 -2.36 20.06
N GLN A 154 -4.84 -2.82 18.82
CA GLN A 154 -4.50 -4.21 18.51
C GLN A 154 -3.05 -4.51 18.87
N SER A 155 -2.13 -3.65 18.42
CA SER A 155 -0.69 -3.81 18.62
C SER A 155 0.04 -2.47 18.55
N ILE A 156 1.18 -2.44 19.23
CA ILE A 156 2.16 -1.35 19.12
C ILE A 156 3.52 -1.98 18.82
N CYS A 157 4.10 -1.61 17.69
CA CYS A 157 5.43 -2.05 17.28
C CYS A 157 6.41 -0.88 17.29
N LEU A 158 7.68 -1.16 17.61
CA LEU A 158 8.81 -0.28 17.37
C LEU A 158 9.61 -0.87 16.22
N GLU A 159 9.90 -0.09 15.18
CA GLU A 159 10.52 -0.56 13.95
C GLU A 159 11.43 0.48 13.32
N GLU A 160 12.24 0.04 12.36
CA GLU A 160 13.05 0.92 11.52
C GLU A 160 12.18 1.62 10.48
N ASP A 161 12.31 2.94 10.31
CA ASP A 161 11.72 3.59 9.12
C ASP A 161 12.45 3.12 7.85
N ALA A 162 11.73 3.07 6.74
CA ALA A 162 12.26 2.68 5.44
C ALA A 162 13.02 3.84 4.77
N ALA A 163 13.88 3.54 3.81
CA ALA A 163 14.59 4.53 3.01
C ALA A 163 13.62 5.47 2.28
N LYS A 164 14.03 6.73 2.09
CA LYS A 164 13.22 7.76 1.42
C LYS A 164 13.28 7.57 -0.10
N LEU A 165 12.12 7.42 -0.73
CA LEU A 165 12.03 7.37 -2.17
C LEU A 165 12.39 8.73 -2.78
N LEU A 166 13.38 8.75 -3.67
CA LEU A 166 13.83 9.93 -4.41
C LEU A 166 13.27 9.95 -5.83
N GLY A 167 13.14 8.78 -6.46
CA GLY A 167 12.63 8.66 -7.81
C GLY A 167 12.20 7.24 -8.15
N ASP A 168 11.22 7.10 -9.02
CA ASP A 168 10.74 5.82 -9.54
C ASP A 168 10.39 5.93 -11.01
N THR A 169 11.21 5.32 -11.86
CA THR A 169 11.02 5.22 -13.31
C THR A 169 10.65 3.78 -13.70
N THR A 170 10.52 3.50 -14.97
CA THR A 170 10.25 2.14 -15.46
C THR A 170 11.34 1.16 -15.05
N ASP A 171 12.63 1.57 -15.13
CA ASP A 171 13.78 0.66 -15.01
C ASP A 171 14.58 0.87 -13.72
N VAL A 172 14.42 2.04 -13.07
CA VAL A 172 15.22 2.45 -11.93
C VAL A 172 14.33 2.99 -10.82
N ARG A 173 14.64 2.58 -9.58
CA ARG A 173 14.07 3.15 -8.37
C ARG A 173 15.18 3.63 -7.47
N GLU A 174 15.09 4.86 -7.00
CA GLU A 174 16.14 5.51 -6.23
C GLU A 174 15.68 5.80 -4.79
N TYR A 175 16.53 5.48 -3.83
CA TYR A 175 16.30 5.72 -2.41
C TYR A 175 17.47 6.46 -1.77
N SER A 176 17.19 7.31 -0.74
CA SER A 176 18.21 7.82 0.17
C SER A 176 18.17 7.09 1.52
N LEU A 177 19.35 6.82 2.08
CA LEU A 177 19.51 6.04 3.31
C LEU A 177 19.39 6.87 4.61
N ASP A 178 19.27 8.18 4.53
CA ASP A 178 19.14 9.07 5.71
C ASP A 178 17.96 8.70 6.58
N ARG A 179 16.80 8.39 5.97
CA ARG A 179 15.60 7.99 6.72
C ARG A 179 15.63 6.55 7.19
N LEU A 180 16.36 5.66 6.48
CA LEU A 180 16.46 4.25 6.86
C LEU A 180 17.02 4.10 8.26
N GLY A 181 16.32 3.36 9.10
CA GLY A 181 16.73 3.09 10.47
C GLY A 181 16.29 4.13 11.50
N ILE A 182 15.62 5.24 11.11
CA ILE A 182 14.99 6.16 12.08
C ILE A 182 13.97 5.37 12.91
N PRO A 183 13.96 5.51 14.25
CA PRO A 183 12.98 4.82 15.07
C PRO A 183 11.55 5.25 14.73
N LEU A 184 10.69 4.30 14.49
CA LEU A 184 9.31 4.46 14.07
C LEU A 184 8.41 3.65 14.99
N VAL A 185 7.36 4.23 15.56
CA VAL A 185 6.31 3.49 16.24
C VAL A 185 5.13 3.27 15.30
N GLU A 186 4.71 2.02 15.14
CA GLU A 186 3.48 1.64 14.43
C GLU A 186 2.41 1.29 15.47
N ILE A 187 1.25 1.91 15.37
CA ILE A 187 0.10 1.68 16.24
C ILE A 187 -1.06 1.23 15.37
N ALA A 188 -1.46 -0.04 15.51
CA ALA A 188 -2.60 -0.60 14.83
C ALA A 188 -3.84 -0.55 15.72
N LEU A 189 -4.91 0.10 15.26
CA LEU A 189 -6.19 0.14 15.95
C LEU A 189 -7.10 -0.99 15.47
N ASP A 190 -8.00 -1.43 16.34
CA ASP A 190 -9.06 -2.36 15.94
C ASP A 190 -9.96 -1.72 14.87
N PRO A 191 -10.49 -2.51 13.92
CA PRO A 191 -11.42 -2.00 12.93
C PRO A 191 -12.68 -1.42 13.58
N VAL A 192 -12.93 -0.15 13.37
CA VAL A 192 -14.05 0.60 13.94
C VAL A 192 -15.18 0.69 12.92
N PRO A 193 -16.41 0.27 13.24
CA PRO A 193 -17.58 0.65 12.47
C PRO A 193 -17.88 2.14 12.72
N GLY A 194 -18.06 2.92 11.67
CA GLY A 194 -18.38 4.34 11.84
C GLY A 194 -18.27 5.14 10.55
N LYS A 195 -18.53 6.44 10.68
CA LYS A 195 -18.46 7.39 9.57
C LYS A 195 -17.02 7.92 9.39
N PRO A 196 -16.66 8.41 8.20
CA PRO A 196 -15.33 8.96 7.93
C PRO A 196 -14.89 10.06 8.92
N ASP A 197 -15.81 10.94 9.32
CA ASP A 197 -15.54 12.00 10.30
C ASP A 197 -15.22 11.47 11.70
N GLU A 198 -15.86 10.38 12.13
CA GLU A 198 -15.54 9.70 13.40
C GLU A 198 -14.13 9.09 13.35
N ILE A 199 -13.76 8.48 12.23
CA ILE A 199 -12.42 7.92 12.02
C ILE A 199 -11.36 9.03 12.06
N ARG A 200 -11.63 10.20 11.45
CA ARG A 200 -10.76 11.36 11.54
C ARG A 200 -10.57 11.85 12.99
N LYS A 201 -11.63 11.86 13.79
CA LYS A 201 -11.54 12.23 15.23
C LYS A 201 -10.64 11.25 15.99
N ILE A 202 -10.77 9.96 15.71
CA ILE A 202 -9.90 8.93 16.33
C ILE A 202 -8.44 9.16 15.96
N ALA A 203 -8.14 9.37 14.68
CA ALA A 203 -6.78 9.66 14.21
C ALA A 203 -6.21 10.94 14.85
N LEU A 204 -7.02 12.00 14.96
CA LEU A 204 -6.64 13.25 15.64
C LEU A 204 -6.34 13.03 17.11
N SER A 205 -7.18 12.26 17.83
CA SER A 205 -6.99 11.98 19.26
C SER A 205 -5.71 11.20 19.52
N LEU A 206 -5.41 10.19 18.68
CA LEU A 206 -4.13 9.46 18.77
C LEU A 206 -2.94 10.37 18.46
N GLY A 207 -3.02 11.21 17.44
CA GLY A 207 -1.97 12.18 17.13
C GLY A 207 -1.73 13.19 18.26
N ARG A 208 -2.77 13.62 19.00
CA ARG A 208 -2.66 14.46 20.19
C ARG A 208 -1.94 13.75 21.34
N LEU A 209 -2.29 12.48 21.60
CA LEU A 209 -1.62 11.65 22.61
C LEU A 209 -0.13 11.52 22.29
N LEU A 210 0.23 11.19 21.05
CA LEU A 210 1.62 11.07 20.63
C LEU A 210 2.40 12.38 20.85
N ARG A 211 1.82 13.52 20.47
CA ARG A 211 2.42 14.86 20.68
C ARG A 211 2.54 15.23 22.15
N ALA A 212 1.62 14.77 23.01
CA ALA A 212 1.66 15.04 24.45
C ALA A 212 2.91 14.42 25.11
N THR A 213 3.47 13.35 24.55
CA THR A 213 4.74 12.75 25.01
C THR A 213 5.92 13.70 24.85
N LYS A 214 5.86 14.67 23.92
CA LYS A 214 6.96 15.59 23.53
C LYS A 214 8.22 14.86 23.03
N ARG A 215 8.09 13.59 22.65
CA ARG A 215 9.17 12.69 22.27
C ARG A 215 8.99 12.14 20.84
N VAL A 216 8.14 12.76 20.02
CA VAL A 216 7.90 12.40 18.63
C VAL A 216 8.33 13.52 17.69
N GLU A 217 8.79 13.14 16.49
CA GLU A 217 9.16 14.08 15.45
C GLU A 217 7.95 14.87 14.93
N ARG A 218 8.21 16.08 14.45
CA ARG A 218 7.21 17.02 13.92
C ARG A 218 7.56 17.40 12.49
N GLY A 219 6.56 17.69 11.71
CA GLY A 219 6.72 18.11 10.32
C GLY A 219 6.09 17.16 9.33
N LEU A 220 6.17 17.51 8.05
CA LEU A 220 5.61 16.69 6.96
C LEU A 220 6.37 15.37 6.87
N GLY A 221 5.64 14.26 6.79
CA GLY A 221 6.20 12.91 6.65
C GLY A 221 6.65 12.25 7.96
N SER A 222 6.68 12.97 9.11
CA SER A 222 7.01 12.38 10.41
C SER A 222 5.90 11.48 10.97
N ILE A 223 4.66 11.69 10.54
CA ILE A 223 3.51 10.85 10.81
C ILE A 223 2.85 10.42 9.49
N ARG A 224 2.53 9.15 9.37
CA ARG A 224 1.86 8.55 8.20
C ARG A 224 0.72 7.67 8.68
N GLN A 225 -0.34 7.58 7.87
CA GLN A 225 -1.49 6.77 8.19
C GLN A 225 -1.74 5.80 7.03
N ASP A 226 -1.88 4.51 7.36
CA ASP A 226 -2.39 3.48 6.48
C ASP A 226 -3.81 3.13 6.93
N VAL A 227 -4.72 3.03 5.98
CA VAL A 227 -6.15 2.89 6.25
C VAL A 227 -6.65 1.57 5.68
N ASN A 228 -7.15 0.71 6.53
CA ASN A 228 -7.76 -0.56 6.15
C ASN A 228 -9.28 -0.37 6.01
N VAL A 229 -9.79 -0.29 4.78
CA VAL A 229 -11.21 -0.07 4.50
C VAL A 229 -11.88 -1.37 4.08
N SER A 230 -13.01 -1.70 4.69
CA SER A 230 -13.86 -2.82 4.29
C SER A 230 -15.33 -2.47 4.40
N ILE A 231 -16.14 -3.08 3.54
CA ILE A 231 -17.60 -3.04 3.59
C ILE A 231 -18.16 -4.45 3.66
N GLN A 232 -19.46 -4.56 3.96
CA GLN A 232 -20.12 -5.87 3.95
C GLN A 232 -20.03 -6.54 2.57
N GLY A 233 -19.59 -7.79 2.54
CA GLY A 233 -19.44 -8.56 1.31
C GLY A 233 -18.20 -8.21 0.46
N GLY A 234 -17.26 -7.44 1.02
CA GLY A 234 -15.98 -7.11 0.38
C GLY A 234 -14.77 -7.58 1.19
N ASN A 235 -13.61 -7.65 0.53
CA ASN A 235 -12.33 -7.85 1.20
C ASN A 235 -11.82 -6.53 1.81
N VAL A 236 -10.90 -6.64 2.76
CA VAL A 236 -10.19 -5.49 3.30
C VAL A 236 -9.20 -4.97 2.26
N VAL A 237 -9.26 -3.67 1.98
CA VAL A 237 -8.31 -2.94 1.15
C VAL A 237 -7.46 -2.03 2.03
N GLU A 238 -6.15 -2.19 1.96
CA GLU A 238 -5.18 -1.31 2.61
C GLU A 238 -4.92 -0.10 1.69
N VAL A 239 -5.12 1.11 2.20
CA VAL A 239 -4.80 2.36 1.49
C VAL A 239 -3.63 3.04 2.18
N LYS A 240 -2.51 3.16 1.46
CA LYS A 240 -1.28 3.78 1.95
C LYS A 240 -1.15 5.25 1.56
N GLY A 241 -0.37 5.99 2.35
CA GLY A 241 0.06 7.33 1.99
C GLY A 241 -0.94 8.44 2.33
N VAL A 242 -1.82 8.23 3.28
CA VAL A 242 -2.67 9.30 3.82
C VAL A 242 -1.87 10.13 4.81
N GLN A 243 -1.52 11.36 4.44
CA GLN A 243 -0.67 12.24 5.25
C GLN A 243 -1.44 13.28 6.05
N GLN A 244 -2.61 13.68 5.58
CA GLN A 244 -3.41 14.75 6.19
C GLN A 244 -4.76 14.22 6.67
N LEU A 245 -5.22 14.71 7.81
CA LEU A 245 -6.50 14.31 8.40
C LEU A 245 -7.70 14.64 7.50
N ASP A 246 -7.65 15.75 6.77
CA ASP A 246 -8.73 16.14 5.85
C ASP A 246 -8.77 15.26 4.59
N GLN A 247 -7.63 14.67 4.21
CA GLN A 247 -7.56 13.68 3.14
C GLN A 247 -8.17 12.34 3.58
N LEU A 248 -8.06 11.99 4.87
CA LEU A 248 -8.52 10.72 5.43
C LEU A 248 -10.01 10.48 5.16
N GLU A 249 -10.86 11.47 5.41
CA GLU A 249 -12.31 11.36 5.17
C GLU A 249 -12.60 11.06 3.69
N LYS A 250 -12.00 11.84 2.78
CA LYS A 250 -12.20 11.70 1.33
C LYS A 250 -11.75 10.31 0.83
N VAL A 251 -10.62 9.82 1.33
CA VAL A 251 -10.08 8.51 0.96
C VAL A 251 -11.03 7.39 1.42
N ILE A 252 -11.54 7.47 2.65
CA ILE A 252 -12.48 6.47 3.18
C ILE A 252 -13.79 6.48 2.38
N GLU A 253 -14.35 7.66 2.10
CA GLU A 253 -15.56 7.79 1.31
C GLU A 253 -15.41 7.26 -0.10
N TYR A 254 -14.33 7.63 -0.78
CA TYR A 254 -14.04 7.15 -2.12
C TYR A 254 -13.86 5.63 -2.15
N GLU A 255 -13.04 5.07 -1.23
CA GLU A 255 -12.77 3.65 -1.21
C GLU A 255 -14.02 2.83 -0.85
N ALA A 256 -14.83 3.29 0.10
CA ALA A 256 -16.10 2.66 0.44
C ALA A 256 -17.07 2.66 -0.76
N LYS A 257 -17.18 3.78 -1.48
CA LYS A 257 -17.98 3.92 -2.70
C LYS A 257 -17.44 3.01 -3.82
N ARG A 258 -16.10 2.94 -3.97
CA ARG A 258 -15.44 2.04 -4.94
C ARG A 258 -15.77 0.59 -4.65
N GLN A 259 -15.63 0.13 -3.41
CA GLN A 259 -15.94 -1.24 -3.02
C GLN A 259 -17.41 -1.60 -3.26
N HIS A 260 -18.32 -0.70 -2.91
CA HIS A 260 -19.75 -0.91 -3.16
C HIS A 260 -20.05 -1.00 -4.67
N GLY A 261 -19.45 -0.13 -5.48
CA GLY A 261 -19.56 -0.19 -6.93
C GLY A 261 -19.02 -1.50 -7.52
N LEU A 262 -17.88 -2.01 -7.00
CA LEU A 262 -17.33 -3.30 -7.42
C LEU A 262 -18.25 -4.47 -7.04
N ASN A 263 -18.93 -4.43 -5.91
CA ASN A 263 -19.93 -5.44 -5.54
C ASN A 263 -21.12 -5.42 -6.50
N ILE A 264 -21.60 -4.25 -6.92
CA ILE A 264 -22.65 -4.12 -7.95
C ILE A 264 -22.20 -4.71 -9.30
N ILE A 265 -20.97 -4.45 -9.71
CA ILE A 265 -20.36 -5.04 -10.91
C ILE A 265 -20.31 -6.57 -10.76
N ALA A 266 -19.86 -7.08 -9.60
CA ALA A 266 -19.78 -8.50 -9.33
C ALA A 266 -21.14 -9.20 -9.40
N GLU A 267 -22.20 -8.61 -8.85
CA GLU A 267 -23.56 -9.14 -8.94
C GLU A 267 -24.03 -9.26 -10.39
N LYS A 268 -23.69 -8.28 -11.22
CA LYS A 268 -24.02 -8.29 -12.64
C LYS A 268 -23.22 -9.36 -13.39
N LEU A 269 -21.91 -9.51 -13.09
CA LEU A 269 -21.04 -10.51 -13.69
C LEU A 269 -21.40 -11.95 -13.31
N ARG A 270 -21.87 -12.20 -12.09
CA ARG A 270 -22.32 -13.54 -11.67
C ARG A 270 -23.55 -14.06 -12.44
N LYS A 271 -24.32 -13.16 -13.03
CA LYS A 271 -25.46 -13.53 -13.89
C LYS A 271 -25.02 -13.96 -15.29
N ILE A 272 -23.74 -13.73 -15.63
CA ILE A 272 -23.14 -14.13 -16.91
C ILE A 272 -22.61 -15.55 -16.76
N GLU A 273 -23.23 -16.51 -17.44
CA GLU A 273 -22.77 -17.90 -17.47
C GLU A 273 -21.50 -18.03 -18.31
N THR A 274 -20.35 -18.11 -17.65
CA THR A 274 -19.06 -18.44 -18.31
C THR A 274 -18.21 -19.28 -17.35
N GLU A 275 -17.76 -20.46 -17.81
CA GLU A 275 -16.82 -21.29 -17.05
C GLU A 275 -15.46 -20.62 -16.88
N ARG A 276 -14.98 -19.88 -17.89
CA ARG A 276 -13.75 -19.09 -17.89
C ARG A 276 -13.95 -17.80 -18.69
N VAL A 277 -13.37 -16.72 -18.18
CA VAL A 277 -13.45 -15.39 -18.79
C VAL A 277 -12.67 -15.34 -20.11
N ALA A 278 -11.47 -15.91 -20.16
CA ALA A 278 -10.65 -16.03 -21.34
C ALA A 278 -9.71 -17.25 -21.24
N LYS A 279 -9.33 -17.80 -22.41
CA LYS A 279 -8.36 -18.90 -22.55
C LYS A 279 -7.16 -18.40 -23.36
N GLU A 280 -6.07 -19.12 -23.35
CA GLU A 280 -4.87 -18.79 -24.13
C GLU A 280 -5.19 -18.59 -25.63
N GLY A 281 -6.09 -19.38 -26.20
CA GLY A 281 -6.56 -19.24 -27.59
C GLY A 281 -7.38 -17.99 -27.89
N ASP A 282 -7.85 -17.27 -26.86
CA ASP A 282 -8.60 -16.02 -27.00
C ASP A 282 -7.67 -14.79 -27.15
N VAL A 283 -6.36 -14.99 -27.12
CA VAL A 283 -5.35 -13.94 -27.32
C VAL A 283 -4.77 -14.03 -28.72
N LYS A 284 -4.82 -12.93 -29.47
CA LYS A 284 -4.28 -12.85 -30.84
C LYS A 284 -3.28 -11.72 -30.98
N ASP A 285 -2.24 -11.93 -31.81
CA ASP A 285 -1.37 -10.85 -32.27
C ASP A 285 -2.11 -10.10 -33.38
N VAL A 286 -2.33 -8.83 -33.20
CA VAL A 286 -3.04 -7.93 -34.11
C VAL A 286 -2.16 -6.76 -34.56
N THR A 287 -0.85 -6.91 -34.42
CA THR A 287 0.13 -5.86 -34.72
C THR A 287 -0.04 -5.29 -36.12
N GLU A 288 -0.28 -6.14 -37.12
CA GLU A 288 -0.43 -5.72 -38.52
C GLU A 288 -1.64 -4.80 -38.73
N ILE A 289 -2.74 -5.00 -38.00
CA ILE A 289 -3.95 -4.19 -38.09
C ILE A 289 -3.66 -2.74 -37.69
N PHE A 290 -2.77 -2.56 -36.71
CA PHE A 290 -2.52 -1.24 -36.08
C PHE A 290 -1.32 -0.48 -36.64
N LYS A 291 -0.65 -0.99 -37.68
CA LYS A 291 0.51 -0.30 -38.29
C LYS A 291 0.18 1.12 -38.79
N SER A 292 -1.04 1.33 -39.27
CA SER A 292 -1.50 2.60 -39.83
C SER A 292 -2.49 3.33 -38.92
N CYS A 293 -2.78 2.84 -37.71
CA CYS A 293 -3.75 3.48 -36.81
C CYS A 293 -3.24 4.85 -36.33
N LYS A 294 -4.17 5.71 -35.92
CA LYS A 294 -3.86 7.09 -35.46
C LYS A 294 -3.62 7.17 -33.94
N SER A 295 -3.68 6.06 -33.22
CA SER A 295 -3.49 6.03 -31.78
C SER A 295 -2.03 6.34 -31.38
N LYS A 296 -1.82 7.45 -30.69
CA LYS A 296 -0.48 7.87 -30.24
C LYS A 296 0.19 6.83 -29.32
N ILE A 297 -0.59 6.15 -28.48
CA ILE A 297 -0.10 5.12 -27.55
C ILE A 297 0.39 3.91 -28.34
N ILE A 298 -0.42 3.42 -29.28
CA ILE A 298 -0.05 2.27 -30.11
C ILE A 298 1.12 2.58 -31.02
N GLN A 299 1.09 3.73 -31.70
CA GLN A 299 2.18 4.13 -32.61
C GLN A 299 3.51 4.30 -31.86
N LYS A 300 3.49 4.89 -30.67
CA LYS A 300 4.69 4.98 -29.84
C LYS A 300 5.26 3.59 -29.54
N ALA A 301 4.41 2.67 -29.09
CA ALA A 301 4.82 1.28 -28.79
C ALA A 301 5.37 0.57 -30.03
N LEU A 302 4.73 0.70 -31.19
CA LEU A 302 5.19 0.09 -32.45
C LEU A 302 6.54 0.64 -32.89
N ASN A 303 6.78 1.96 -32.75
CA ASN A 303 8.06 2.58 -33.07
C ASN A 303 9.21 2.12 -32.15
N GLU A 304 8.88 1.64 -30.97
CA GLU A 304 9.79 1.02 -30.01
C GLU A 304 9.96 -0.50 -30.25
N GLY A 305 9.43 -1.04 -31.35
CA GLY A 305 9.52 -2.47 -31.69
C GLY A 305 8.58 -3.37 -30.90
N SER A 306 7.60 -2.79 -30.22
CA SER A 306 6.59 -3.51 -29.44
C SER A 306 5.54 -4.21 -30.34
N ARG A 307 4.72 -5.05 -29.71
CA ARG A 307 3.61 -5.78 -30.34
C ARG A 307 2.26 -5.24 -29.86
N VAL A 308 1.22 -5.48 -30.66
CA VAL A 308 -0.16 -5.23 -30.28
C VAL A 308 -0.90 -6.56 -30.17
N LYS A 309 -1.48 -6.82 -29.01
CA LYS A 309 -2.32 -8.01 -28.77
C LYS A 309 -3.74 -7.61 -28.45
N ALA A 310 -4.68 -8.43 -28.92
CA ALA A 310 -6.08 -8.32 -28.57
C ALA A 310 -6.53 -9.59 -27.84
N ILE A 311 -7.47 -9.41 -26.89
CA ILE A 311 -7.99 -10.49 -26.05
C ILE A 311 -9.50 -10.50 -26.15
N ARG A 312 -10.09 -11.64 -26.51
CA ARG A 312 -11.53 -11.85 -26.45
C ARG A 312 -11.94 -12.18 -25.02
N ILE A 313 -12.98 -11.51 -24.53
CA ILE A 313 -13.60 -11.79 -23.24
C ILE A 313 -15.06 -12.17 -23.48
N LYS A 314 -15.39 -13.42 -23.24
CA LYS A 314 -16.70 -13.99 -23.58
C LYS A 314 -17.83 -13.38 -22.76
N ASN A 315 -18.93 -13.04 -23.43
CA ASN A 315 -20.14 -12.47 -22.82
C ASN A 315 -19.89 -11.19 -22.00
N PHE A 316 -18.93 -10.35 -22.41
CA PHE A 316 -18.47 -9.22 -21.63
C PHE A 316 -18.78 -7.84 -22.25
N ALA A 317 -19.56 -7.81 -23.34
CA ALA A 317 -19.97 -6.56 -23.98
C ALA A 317 -20.71 -5.64 -22.98
N GLY A 318 -20.31 -4.37 -22.91
CA GLY A 318 -20.85 -3.37 -22.01
C GLY A 318 -20.40 -3.48 -20.53
N MET A 319 -19.59 -4.47 -20.17
CA MET A 319 -19.19 -4.68 -18.77
C MET A 319 -17.94 -3.90 -18.37
N PHE A 320 -17.05 -3.57 -19.32
CA PHE A 320 -15.88 -2.73 -19.02
C PHE A 320 -16.28 -1.28 -18.73
N GLY A 321 -17.26 -0.77 -19.50
CA GLY A 321 -17.79 0.58 -19.39
C GLY A 321 -18.90 0.73 -18.37
N PHE A 322 -19.47 -0.38 -17.83
CA PHE A 322 -20.52 -0.29 -16.81
C PHE A 322 -20.02 0.41 -15.56
N GLU A 323 -20.67 1.54 -15.23
CA GLU A 323 -20.26 2.49 -14.21
C GLU A 323 -21.36 2.67 -13.17
N PRO A 324 -21.33 1.88 -12.06
CA PRO A 324 -22.29 2.02 -10.96
C PRO A 324 -22.26 3.41 -10.31
N TYR A 325 -21.08 4.00 -10.23
CA TYR A 325 -20.82 5.34 -9.73
C TYR A 325 -19.76 6.00 -10.61
N GLU A 326 -19.79 7.32 -10.71
CA GLU A 326 -18.84 8.12 -11.48
C GLU A 326 -17.38 7.71 -11.17
N GLY A 327 -16.63 7.38 -12.20
CA GLY A 327 -15.24 6.93 -12.13
C GLY A 327 -15.03 5.51 -11.60
N ILE A 328 -16.09 4.73 -11.29
CA ILE A 328 -15.99 3.37 -10.76
C ILE A 328 -16.48 2.36 -11.79
N ARG A 329 -15.56 1.88 -12.62
CA ARG A 329 -15.80 0.90 -13.68
C ARG A 329 -14.62 -0.06 -13.83
N LEU A 330 -14.88 -1.25 -14.34
CA LEU A 330 -13.85 -2.27 -14.50
C LEU A 330 -12.76 -1.85 -15.49
N GLY A 331 -13.10 -1.15 -16.57
CA GLY A 331 -12.13 -0.62 -17.53
C GLY A 331 -11.09 0.29 -16.87
N LYS A 332 -11.48 1.19 -15.94
CA LYS A 332 -10.55 2.02 -15.15
C LYS A 332 -9.61 1.17 -14.31
N GLN A 333 -10.13 0.13 -13.63
CA GLN A 333 -9.32 -0.78 -12.81
C GLN A 333 -8.28 -1.54 -13.63
N LEU A 334 -8.64 -1.99 -14.83
CA LEU A 334 -7.72 -2.63 -15.76
C LEU A 334 -6.67 -1.64 -16.27
N GLY A 335 -7.05 -0.39 -16.56
CA GLY A 335 -6.14 0.67 -16.96
C GLY A 335 -5.10 0.99 -15.88
N GLU A 336 -5.50 1.01 -14.60
CA GLU A 336 -4.58 1.18 -13.46
C GLU A 336 -3.58 0.02 -13.40
N LEU A 337 -4.07 -1.22 -13.50
CA LEU A 337 -3.24 -2.43 -13.49
C LEU A 337 -2.21 -2.44 -14.63
N VAL A 338 -2.64 -2.11 -15.84
CA VAL A 338 -1.78 -2.09 -17.03
C VAL A 338 -0.68 -1.03 -16.92
N ARG A 339 -1.02 0.17 -16.46
CA ARG A 339 -0.04 1.25 -16.22
C ARG A 339 0.96 0.88 -15.13
N PHE A 340 0.51 0.15 -14.12
CA PHE A 340 1.40 -0.35 -13.07
C PHE A 340 2.54 -1.23 -13.64
N PHE A 341 2.28 -2.03 -14.67
CA PHE A 341 3.30 -2.80 -15.38
C PHE A 341 4.14 -1.99 -16.39
N GLY A 342 3.93 -0.67 -16.46
CA GLY A 342 4.67 0.22 -17.34
C GLY A 342 4.19 0.23 -18.79
N LEU A 343 3.01 -0.33 -19.09
CA LEU A 343 2.36 -0.19 -20.39
C LEU A 343 1.56 1.11 -20.46
N GLY A 344 1.44 1.70 -21.65
CA GLY A 344 0.78 3.00 -21.85
C GLY A 344 -0.72 3.00 -21.52
N GLY A 345 -1.40 1.85 -21.61
CA GLY A 345 -2.82 1.70 -21.32
C GLY A 345 -3.40 0.44 -21.92
N VAL A 346 -4.70 0.26 -21.70
CA VAL A 346 -5.54 -0.78 -22.32
C VAL A 346 -6.75 -0.11 -22.93
N PHE A 347 -7.12 -0.50 -24.14
CA PHE A 347 -8.37 -0.10 -24.78
C PHE A 347 -9.38 -1.22 -24.68
N HIS A 348 -10.64 -0.92 -24.43
CA HIS A 348 -11.70 -1.91 -24.33
C HIS A 348 -12.85 -1.65 -25.31
N SER A 349 -13.56 -2.69 -25.69
CA SER A 349 -14.65 -2.65 -26.68
C SER A 349 -15.72 -1.59 -26.39
N ASP A 350 -15.96 -1.27 -25.12
CA ASP A 350 -17.07 -0.41 -24.73
C ASP A 350 -16.76 1.09 -24.87
N GLU A 351 -15.48 1.46 -25.08
CA GLU A 351 -15.05 2.85 -25.30
C GLU A 351 -14.68 3.14 -26.77
N LEU A 352 -14.58 2.10 -27.59
CA LEU A 352 -14.20 2.24 -28.99
C LEU A 352 -15.45 2.39 -29.90
N PRO A 353 -15.36 3.15 -31.01
CA PRO A 353 -14.16 3.80 -31.59
C PRO A 353 -13.78 5.11 -30.88
N ASP A 354 -12.54 5.22 -30.46
CA ASP A 354 -11.93 6.43 -29.87
C ASP A 354 -10.41 6.33 -29.85
N HIS A 355 -9.72 7.30 -29.30
CA HIS A 355 -8.27 7.31 -29.04
C HIS A 355 -7.41 7.09 -30.30
N GLY A 356 -7.93 7.39 -31.49
CA GLY A 356 -7.25 7.20 -32.76
C GLY A 356 -7.33 5.75 -33.30
N ILE A 357 -8.24 4.94 -32.75
CA ILE A 357 -8.65 3.62 -33.28
C ILE A 357 -9.96 3.80 -34.02
N GLU A 358 -9.98 3.50 -35.30
CA GLU A 358 -11.13 3.70 -36.18
C GLU A 358 -12.01 2.45 -36.27
N GLU A 359 -13.25 2.61 -36.75
CA GLU A 359 -14.21 1.49 -36.90
C GLU A 359 -13.67 0.39 -37.82
N SER A 360 -12.88 0.75 -38.84
CA SER A 360 -12.20 -0.23 -39.71
C SER A 360 -11.23 -1.13 -38.96
N ASP A 361 -10.48 -0.57 -38.00
CA ASP A 361 -9.53 -1.32 -37.16
C ASP A 361 -10.29 -2.27 -36.25
N ILE A 362 -11.40 -1.77 -35.66
CA ILE A 362 -12.26 -2.54 -34.76
C ILE A 362 -12.88 -3.74 -35.48
N GLN A 363 -13.37 -3.58 -36.73
CA GLN A 363 -13.94 -4.67 -37.49
C GLN A 363 -12.90 -5.74 -37.82
N GLN A 364 -11.66 -5.37 -38.13
CA GLN A 364 -10.57 -6.32 -38.33
C GLN A 364 -10.23 -7.06 -37.05
N VAL A 365 -10.19 -6.37 -35.88
CA VAL A 365 -9.98 -7.02 -34.57
C VAL A 365 -11.11 -7.98 -34.23
N LYS A 366 -12.38 -7.59 -34.46
CA LYS A 366 -13.54 -8.48 -34.26
C LYS A 366 -13.45 -9.76 -35.09
N THR A 367 -13.02 -9.63 -36.33
CA THR A 367 -12.83 -10.77 -37.25
C THR A 367 -11.67 -11.64 -36.76
N ALA A 368 -10.52 -11.06 -36.42
CA ALA A 368 -9.34 -11.79 -35.93
C ALA A 368 -9.60 -12.57 -34.64
N LEU A 369 -10.43 -12.02 -33.75
CA LEU A 369 -10.82 -12.65 -32.47
C LEU A 369 -12.02 -13.59 -32.57
N GLU A 370 -12.68 -13.68 -33.75
CA GLU A 370 -13.91 -14.47 -33.95
C GLU A 370 -14.98 -14.15 -32.90
N LEU A 371 -15.25 -12.81 -32.70
CA LEU A 371 -16.13 -12.32 -31.63
C LEU A 371 -17.59 -12.71 -31.88
N GLY A 372 -18.23 -13.25 -30.84
CA GLY A 372 -19.68 -13.38 -30.76
C GLY A 372 -20.37 -12.03 -30.44
N PRO A 373 -21.71 -11.95 -30.59
CA PRO A 373 -22.45 -10.69 -30.43
C PRO A 373 -22.41 -10.12 -29.03
N ASN A 374 -22.16 -10.93 -28.02
CA ASN A 374 -22.10 -10.53 -26.62
C ASN A 374 -20.68 -10.47 -26.06
N ASP A 375 -19.65 -10.71 -26.90
CA ASP A 375 -18.27 -10.71 -26.44
C ASP A 375 -17.72 -9.28 -26.35
N GLY A 376 -16.92 -9.04 -25.31
CA GLY A 376 -16.05 -7.86 -25.23
C GLY A 376 -14.63 -8.21 -25.67
N PHE A 377 -13.82 -7.18 -25.88
CA PHE A 377 -12.39 -7.36 -26.14
C PHE A 377 -11.55 -6.25 -25.54
N LEU A 378 -10.26 -6.54 -25.36
CA LEU A 378 -9.23 -5.62 -24.91
C LEU A 378 -8.11 -5.56 -25.95
N ILE A 379 -7.49 -4.39 -26.10
CA ILE A 379 -6.31 -4.16 -26.94
C ILE A 379 -5.19 -3.61 -26.07
N LEU A 380 -3.98 -4.20 -26.18
CA LEU A 380 -2.78 -3.88 -25.44
C LEU A 380 -1.61 -3.71 -26.40
N ALA A 381 -0.78 -2.68 -26.16
CA ALA A 381 0.46 -2.47 -26.91
C ALA A 381 1.65 -2.42 -25.94
N GLY A 382 2.73 -3.13 -26.26
CA GLY A 382 3.94 -3.14 -25.45
C GLY A 382 4.93 -4.25 -25.83
N GLU A 383 6.01 -4.33 -25.08
CA GLU A 383 7.04 -5.35 -25.21
C GLU A 383 6.47 -6.76 -25.00
N GLN A 384 6.90 -7.73 -25.82
CA GLN A 384 6.32 -9.07 -25.84
C GLN A 384 6.30 -9.79 -24.48
N GLN A 385 7.38 -9.67 -23.69
CA GLN A 385 7.46 -10.33 -22.39
C GLN A 385 6.53 -9.66 -21.37
N LYS A 386 6.50 -8.33 -21.35
CA LYS A 386 5.63 -7.55 -20.46
C LYS A 386 4.14 -7.77 -20.77
N ILE A 387 3.77 -7.79 -22.06
CA ILE A 387 2.38 -8.03 -22.48
C ILE A 387 1.85 -9.36 -21.96
N ASN A 388 2.64 -10.42 -21.99
CA ASN A 388 2.18 -11.74 -21.53
C ASN A 388 1.84 -11.73 -20.04
N LEU A 389 2.71 -11.15 -19.20
CA LEU A 389 2.46 -10.99 -17.76
C LEU A 389 1.22 -10.13 -17.47
N VAL A 390 1.05 -9.06 -18.25
CA VAL A 390 -0.11 -8.18 -18.11
C VAL A 390 -1.40 -8.89 -18.49
N ILE A 391 -1.40 -9.68 -19.55
CA ILE A 391 -2.56 -10.47 -19.99
C ILE A 391 -3.01 -11.44 -18.89
N GLU A 392 -2.09 -12.20 -18.30
CA GLU A 392 -2.40 -13.09 -17.17
C GLU A 392 -3.00 -12.34 -16.00
N SER A 393 -2.41 -11.18 -15.65
CA SER A 393 -2.90 -10.32 -14.57
C SER A 393 -4.28 -9.74 -14.86
N ILE A 394 -4.57 -9.34 -16.09
CA ILE A 394 -5.88 -8.86 -16.55
C ILE A 394 -6.93 -9.96 -16.45
N ILE A 395 -6.63 -11.15 -16.98
CA ILE A 395 -7.55 -12.29 -16.94
C ILE A 395 -7.91 -12.61 -15.48
N LYS A 396 -6.91 -12.71 -14.62
CA LYS A 396 -7.12 -12.90 -13.18
C LYS A 396 -7.97 -11.78 -12.58
N ARG A 397 -7.68 -10.51 -12.90
CA ARG A 397 -8.44 -9.36 -12.36
C ARG A 397 -9.91 -9.38 -12.79
N ILE A 398 -10.21 -9.84 -14.01
CA ILE A 398 -11.58 -9.99 -14.50
C ILE A 398 -12.28 -11.17 -13.81
N GLU A 399 -11.58 -12.28 -13.57
CA GLU A 399 -12.10 -13.40 -12.79
C GLU A 399 -12.40 -12.99 -11.34
N ASP A 400 -11.48 -12.28 -10.70
CA ASP A 400 -11.65 -11.74 -9.36
C ASP A 400 -12.82 -10.73 -9.27
N ALA A 401 -13.13 -10.04 -10.38
CA ALA A 401 -14.27 -9.11 -10.42
C ALA A 401 -15.64 -9.79 -10.20
N LYS A 402 -15.76 -11.10 -10.47
CA LYS A 402 -16.97 -11.89 -10.15
C LYS A 402 -17.12 -12.13 -8.65
N ILE A 403 -16.00 -12.14 -7.90
CA ILE A 403 -16.00 -12.31 -6.45
C ILE A 403 -16.40 -10.99 -5.78
N GLY A 404 -15.99 -9.85 -6.32
CA GLY A 404 -16.27 -8.51 -5.84
C GLY A 404 -14.99 -7.71 -5.60
N VAL A 405 -14.79 -7.25 -4.36
CA VAL A 405 -13.62 -6.45 -3.99
C VAL A 405 -12.39 -7.35 -3.82
N PRO A 406 -11.31 -7.15 -4.59
CA PRO A 406 -10.08 -7.92 -4.40
C PRO A 406 -9.34 -7.49 -3.14
N ALA A 407 -8.57 -8.42 -2.56
CA ALA A 407 -7.62 -8.10 -1.50
C ALA A 407 -6.38 -7.44 -2.12
N GLU A 408 -6.26 -6.13 -1.97
CA GLU A 408 -5.18 -5.34 -2.58
C GLU A 408 -4.73 -4.20 -1.67
N THR A 409 -3.52 -3.70 -1.93
CA THR A 409 -3.00 -2.46 -1.38
C THR A 409 -3.13 -1.38 -2.45
N ARG A 410 -3.67 -0.22 -2.07
CA ARG A 410 -3.85 0.96 -2.91
C ARG A 410 -3.07 2.15 -2.35
N ALA A 411 -2.83 3.15 -3.16
CA ALA A 411 -2.24 4.42 -2.73
C ALA A 411 -3.30 5.53 -2.78
N ALA A 412 -3.29 6.39 -1.76
CA ALA A 412 -4.11 7.60 -1.77
C ALA A 412 -3.53 8.63 -2.74
N THR A 413 -4.41 9.29 -3.51
CA THR A 413 -4.04 10.44 -4.35
C THR A 413 -4.27 11.75 -3.60
N SER A 414 -3.71 12.85 -4.09
CA SER A 414 -3.92 14.18 -3.51
C SER A 414 -5.40 14.62 -3.55
N THR A 415 -6.21 14.07 -4.45
CA THR A 415 -7.64 14.36 -4.57
C THR A 415 -8.52 13.53 -3.62
N GLY A 416 -7.94 12.52 -2.94
CA GLY A 416 -8.66 11.59 -2.07
C GLY A 416 -9.18 10.33 -2.77
N GLU A 417 -8.87 10.15 -4.06
CA GLU A 417 -9.09 8.87 -4.73
C GLU A 417 -8.04 7.84 -4.32
N THR A 418 -8.29 6.57 -4.65
CA THR A 418 -7.30 5.50 -4.47
C THR A 418 -6.93 4.89 -5.81
N VAL A 419 -5.65 4.52 -5.98
CA VAL A 419 -5.11 3.84 -7.17
C VAL A 419 -4.45 2.53 -6.78
N PHE A 420 -4.49 1.55 -7.68
CA PHE A 420 -3.87 0.24 -7.43
C PHE A 420 -2.36 0.39 -7.24
N LEU A 421 -1.84 -0.18 -6.15
CA LEU A 421 -0.42 -0.21 -5.83
C LEU A 421 0.19 -1.60 -6.00
N ARG A 422 -0.44 -2.62 -5.42
CA ARG A 422 0.02 -4.01 -5.47
C ARG A 422 -1.04 -4.98 -4.91
N PRO A 423 -0.94 -6.29 -5.16
CA PRO A 423 -1.70 -7.29 -4.42
C PRO A 423 -1.40 -7.18 -2.92
N ARG A 424 -2.35 -7.58 -2.07
CA ARG A 424 -2.11 -7.59 -0.61
C ARG A 424 -1.05 -8.65 -0.28
N PRO A 425 -0.04 -8.31 0.56
CA PRO A 425 0.97 -9.26 0.99
C PRO A 425 0.38 -10.45 1.77
N GLY A 426 1.00 -11.63 1.62
CA GLY A 426 0.65 -12.81 2.39
C GLY A 426 1.09 -12.72 3.87
N ALA A 427 0.54 -13.61 4.71
CA ALA A 427 0.80 -13.62 6.16
C ALA A 427 2.22 -14.07 6.55
N SER A 428 2.91 -14.85 5.73
CA SER A 428 4.22 -15.45 6.05
C SER A 428 5.37 -14.52 5.69
N ARG A 429 5.52 -13.40 6.44
CA ARG A 429 6.49 -12.35 6.09
C ARG A 429 7.49 -12.01 7.19
N MET A 430 7.41 -12.64 8.34
CA MET A 430 8.30 -12.38 9.48
C MET A 430 9.09 -13.62 9.87
N TYR A 431 10.36 -13.42 10.25
CA TYR A 431 11.22 -14.41 10.86
C TYR A 431 12.14 -13.72 11.89
N PRO A 432 12.68 -14.48 12.89
CA PRO A 432 13.49 -13.87 13.94
C PRO A 432 14.75 -13.19 13.41
N GLU A 433 15.09 -12.02 14.00
CA GLU A 433 16.42 -11.42 13.88
C GLU A 433 17.37 -12.14 14.84
N THR A 434 18.44 -12.69 14.29
CA THR A 434 19.37 -13.52 15.07
C THR A 434 20.56 -12.75 15.64
N ASP A 435 20.82 -11.54 15.12
CA ASP A 435 21.98 -10.74 15.51
C ASP A 435 21.70 -9.84 16.73
N ILE A 436 20.45 -9.77 17.17
CA ILE A 436 20.03 -8.96 18.33
C ILE A 436 19.42 -9.88 19.37
N PRO A 437 19.95 -9.88 20.62
CA PRO A 437 19.38 -10.68 21.70
C PRO A 437 17.97 -10.18 22.09
N PRO A 438 17.15 -11.04 22.75
CA PRO A 438 15.88 -10.62 23.32
C PRO A 438 16.04 -9.43 24.27
N ILE A 439 15.13 -8.48 24.18
CA ILE A 439 15.14 -7.25 24.98
C ILE A 439 14.23 -7.48 26.18
N ILE A 440 14.81 -7.42 27.37
CA ILE A 440 14.06 -7.60 28.63
C ILE A 440 13.52 -6.23 29.09
N VAL A 441 12.27 -6.24 29.52
CA VAL A 441 11.61 -5.07 30.16
C VAL A 441 11.40 -5.41 31.62
N GLU A 442 12.19 -4.81 32.48
CA GLU A 442 12.18 -5.05 33.89
C GLU A 442 10.98 -4.36 34.59
N LYS A 443 10.52 -4.93 35.69
CA LYS A 443 9.37 -4.37 36.45
C LYS A 443 9.62 -2.96 36.95
N ASN A 444 10.82 -2.69 37.46
CA ASN A 444 11.25 -1.37 37.91
C ASN A 444 11.26 -0.36 36.75
N GLU A 445 11.63 -0.77 35.55
CA GLU A 445 11.56 0.07 34.36
C GLU A 445 10.11 0.47 34.05
N LEU A 446 9.16 -0.47 34.13
CA LEU A 446 7.74 -0.18 33.94
C LEU A 446 7.18 0.79 35.01
N GLU A 447 7.63 0.69 36.24
CA GLU A 447 7.25 1.62 37.31
C GLU A 447 7.75 3.06 37.02
N GLU A 448 8.94 3.21 36.47
CA GLU A 448 9.45 4.51 36.03
C GLU A 448 8.72 5.04 34.77
N ILE A 449 8.37 4.16 33.84
CA ILE A 449 7.57 4.52 32.66
C ILE A 449 6.21 5.08 33.08
N GLN A 450 5.54 4.50 34.07
CA GLN A 450 4.24 4.96 34.56
C GLN A 450 4.29 6.42 35.03
N LYS A 451 5.41 6.87 35.62
CA LYS A 451 5.60 8.28 36.08
C LYS A 451 5.79 9.27 34.91
N LYS A 452 6.13 8.76 33.71
CA LYS A 452 6.42 9.57 32.51
C LYS A 452 5.22 9.65 31.57
N ILE A 453 4.09 9.00 31.88
CA ILE A 453 2.87 9.10 31.09
C ILE A 453 2.40 10.55 31.04
N PRO A 454 2.19 11.14 29.85
CA PRO A 454 1.70 12.50 29.73
C PRO A 454 0.25 12.60 30.20
N LYS A 455 -0.14 13.77 30.70
CA LYS A 455 -1.53 14.10 30.95
C LYS A 455 -2.32 14.04 29.64
N SER A 456 -3.57 13.61 29.71
CA SER A 456 -4.46 13.62 28.56
C SER A 456 -4.72 15.06 28.09
N TRP A 457 -5.20 15.22 26.88
CA TRP A 457 -5.59 16.52 26.35
C TRP A 457 -6.74 17.12 27.17
N GLU A 458 -7.69 16.30 27.58
CA GLU A 458 -8.85 16.66 28.39
C GLU A 458 -8.42 17.12 29.80
N GLU A 459 -7.51 16.39 30.44
CA GLU A 459 -6.91 16.78 31.74
C GLU A 459 -6.20 18.12 31.63
N THR A 460 -5.43 18.32 30.57
CA THR A 460 -4.69 19.57 30.32
C THR A 460 -5.65 20.75 30.12
N ILE A 461 -6.73 20.57 29.34
CA ILE A 461 -7.77 21.60 29.14
C ILE A 461 -8.45 21.92 30.48
N SER A 462 -8.85 20.90 31.25
CA SER A 462 -9.51 21.08 32.53
C SER A 462 -8.64 21.85 33.52
N GLU A 463 -7.34 21.56 33.59
CA GLU A 463 -6.40 22.30 34.41
C GLU A 463 -6.28 23.78 33.99
N LEU A 464 -6.18 24.04 32.68
CA LEU A 464 -6.13 25.41 32.16
C LEU A 464 -7.42 26.18 32.47
N GLN A 465 -8.58 25.56 32.28
CA GLN A 465 -9.88 26.17 32.61
C GLN A 465 -10.05 26.48 34.12
N ASN A 466 -9.43 25.65 34.97
CA ASN A 466 -9.45 25.87 36.42
C ASN A 466 -8.41 26.91 36.92
N THR A 467 -7.45 27.25 36.06
CA THR A 467 -6.35 28.16 36.39
C THR A 467 -6.60 29.58 35.89
N TYR A 468 -7.40 29.71 34.83
CA TYR A 468 -7.74 30.98 34.18
C TYR A 468 -9.27 31.19 34.14
#